data_093d4e05e6f658b85cf6ec5be33ee7ab
#
_entry.id   093d4e05e6f658b85cf6ec5be33ee7ab
#
_cell.length_a   1.000
_cell.length_b   1.000
_cell.length_c   1.000
_cell.angle_alpha   90.00
_cell.angle_beta   90.00
_cell.angle_gamma   90.00
#
_symmetry.space_group_name_H-M   'P 1'
#
loop_
_entity.id
_entity.type
_entity.pdbx_description
1 polymer ?
#
loop_
_entity_poly.entity_id
_entity_poly.type
_entity_poly.pdbx_seq_one_letter_code
_entity_poly.pdbx_strand_id
1 'polypeptide(L)'
;MKRGWIPIMGVCLVLSFSACKQLLPYQDTSLAAEQRTEDLLPRLTLEEKVSLMQNASPAIPRLGIKEYEWWNEALHGVGRAGLATVFP
;
A
#
# COMPACT_ATOMS: atom_id res chain seq x y z
N MET A 1 26.49 -26.06 -59.00
CA MET A 1 26.51 -26.20 -57.53
C MET A 1 26.05 -24.87 -56.93
N LYS A 2 24.80 -24.79 -56.49
CA LYS A 2 24.26 -23.60 -55.81
C LYS A 2 24.06 -23.94 -54.36
N ARG A 3 24.93 -23.34 -53.48
CA ARG A 3 24.81 -23.48 -52.02
C ARG A 3 23.70 -22.53 -51.56
N GLY A 4 22.57 -23.09 -51.13
CA GLY A 4 21.49 -22.36 -50.50
C GLY A 4 21.90 -21.92 -49.08
N TRP A 5 21.88 -20.64 -48.83
CA TRP A 5 21.97 -20.08 -47.50
C TRP A 5 20.60 -20.11 -46.86
N ILE A 6 20.47 -20.84 -45.76
CA ILE A 6 19.30 -20.81 -44.89
C ILE A 6 19.54 -19.68 -43.86
N PRO A 7 18.69 -18.66 -43.81
CA PRO A 7 18.78 -17.69 -42.73
C PRO A 7 18.16 -18.32 -41.48
N ILE A 8 18.99 -18.49 -40.47
CA ILE A 8 18.53 -18.86 -39.12
C ILE A 8 17.85 -17.61 -38.52
N MET A 9 16.53 -17.57 -38.64
CA MET A 9 15.71 -16.62 -37.89
C MET A 9 15.79 -16.96 -36.40
N GLY A 10 16.63 -16.24 -35.69
CA GLY A 10 16.67 -16.29 -34.24
C GLY A 10 15.36 -15.74 -33.66
N VAL A 11 14.52 -16.65 -33.18
CA VAL A 11 13.35 -16.28 -32.38
C VAL A 11 13.85 -15.81 -31.02
N CYS A 12 13.97 -14.49 -30.85
CA CYS A 12 14.12 -13.86 -29.53
C CYS A 12 12.82 -14.06 -28.77
N LEU A 13 12.75 -15.10 -27.97
CA LEU A 13 11.70 -15.31 -26.98
C LEU A 13 11.90 -14.29 -25.85
N VAL A 14 11.28 -13.13 -25.95
CA VAL A 14 11.22 -12.13 -24.88
C VAL A 14 10.28 -12.68 -23.81
N LEU A 15 10.87 -13.36 -22.82
CA LEU A 15 10.16 -13.71 -21.60
C LEU A 15 9.87 -12.42 -20.83
N SER A 16 8.70 -11.85 -21.07
CA SER A 16 8.15 -10.78 -20.23
C SER A 16 7.88 -11.36 -18.85
N PHE A 17 8.83 -11.25 -17.94
CA PHE A 17 8.60 -11.45 -16.53
C PHE A 17 7.68 -10.32 -16.05
N SER A 18 6.37 -10.53 -16.12
CA SER A 18 5.41 -9.75 -15.35
C SER A 18 5.71 -10.04 -13.89
N ALA A 19 6.53 -9.20 -13.27
CA ALA A 19 6.72 -9.22 -11.82
C ALA A 19 5.37 -8.89 -11.18
N CYS A 20 4.59 -9.90 -10.84
CA CYS A 20 3.46 -9.73 -9.95
C CYS A 20 4.01 -9.13 -8.66
N LYS A 21 3.71 -7.85 -8.41
CA LYS A 21 4.06 -7.18 -7.17
C LYS A 21 3.31 -7.89 -6.05
N GLN A 22 4.00 -8.80 -5.38
CA GLN A 22 3.41 -9.55 -4.28
C GLN A 22 3.08 -8.56 -3.16
N LEU A 23 1.79 -8.46 -2.82
CA LEU A 23 1.34 -7.64 -1.70
C LEU A 23 1.94 -8.20 -0.40
N LEU A 24 2.46 -7.31 0.42
CA LEU A 24 2.88 -7.68 1.77
C LEU A 24 1.63 -7.92 2.64
N PRO A 25 1.71 -8.79 3.68
CA PRO A 25 0.55 -9.13 4.49
C PRO A 25 -0.20 -7.91 5.05
N TYR A 26 0.49 -6.86 5.49
CA TYR A 26 -0.18 -5.64 5.98
C TYR A 26 -0.95 -4.88 4.91
N GLN A 27 -0.66 -5.09 3.62
CA GLN A 27 -1.34 -4.48 2.48
C GLN A 27 -2.56 -5.28 2.02
N ASP A 28 -2.65 -6.53 2.43
CA ASP A 28 -3.73 -7.43 2.05
C ASP A 28 -4.98 -7.17 2.89
N THR A 29 -5.99 -6.55 2.28
CA THR A 29 -7.25 -6.21 2.95
C THR A 29 -8.15 -7.41 3.22
N SER A 30 -7.84 -8.61 2.71
CA SER A 30 -8.56 -9.83 3.03
C SER A 30 -8.18 -10.42 4.39
N LEU A 31 -7.02 -10.02 4.93
CA LEU A 31 -6.56 -10.42 6.26
C LEU A 31 -7.20 -9.58 7.36
N ALA A 32 -7.35 -10.18 8.55
CA ALA A 32 -7.81 -9.48 9.73
C ALA A 32 -6.87 -8.32 10.13
N ALA A 33 -7.42 -7.27 10.75
CA ALA A 33 -6.64 -6.09 11.13
C ALA A 33 -5.47 -6.42 12.06
N GLU A 34 -5.64 -7.35 12.97
CA GLU A 34 -4.63 -7.83 13.91
C GLU A 34 -3.43 -8.42 13.18
N GLN A 35 -3.67 -9.33 12.22
CA GLN A 35 -2.62 -9.97 11.43
C GLN A 35 -1.85 -8.96 10.58
N ARG A 36 -2.54 -7.99 10.00
CA ARG A 36 -1.95 -6.90 9.24
C ARG A 36 -1.09 -6.00 10.11
N THR A 37 -1.54 -5.72 11.33
CA THR A 37 -0.80 -4.91 12.31
C THR A 37 0.45 -5.62 12.79
N GLU A 38 0.37 -6.91 13.08
CA GLU A 38 1.51 -7.74 13.48
C GLU A 38 2.61 -7.78 12.41
N ASP A 39 2.26 -7.81 11.14
CA ASP A 39 3.22 -7.74 10.04
C ASP A 39 3.78 -6.33 9.83
N LEU A 40 2.98 -5.28 10.07
CA LEU A 40 3.40 -3.89 9.87
C LEU A 40 4.35 -3.40 10.98
N LEU A 41 4.07 -3.72 12.24
CA LEU A 41 4.79 -3.17 13.40
C LEU A 41 6.32 -3.37 13.36
N PRO A 42 6.87 -4.55 12.99
CA PRO A 42 8.31 -4.73 12.90
C PRO A 42 8.96 -3.99 11.73
N ARG A 43 8.17 -3.55 10.75
CA ARG A 43 8.65 -2.81 9.58
C ARG A 43 8.80 -1.31 9.84
N LEU A 44 8.16 -0.79 10.89
CA LEU A 44 8.22 0.60 11.29
C LEU A 44 9.45 0.87 12.17
N THR A 45 10.11 2.02 11.95
CA THR A 45 11.12 2.52 12.89
C THR A 45 10.46 3.06 14.16
N LEU A 46 11.24 3.31 15.21
CA LEU A 46 10.72 3.88 16.44
C LEU A 46 10.11 5.26 16.20
N GLU A 47 10.81 6.09 15.42
CA GLU A 47 10.37 7.45 15.08
C GLU A 47 9.05 7.42 14.29
N GLU A 48 8.91 6.50 13.36
CA GLU A 48 7.67 6.32 12.60
C GLU A 48 6.52 5.88 13.51
N LYS A 49 6.76 4.95 14.43
CA LYS A 49 5.75 4.52 15.43
C LYS A 49 5.28 5.69 16.28
N VAL A 50 6.20 6.51 16.76
CA VAL A 50 5.88 7.69 17.58
C VAL A 50 5.10 8.71 16.75
N SER A 51 5.49 8.96 15.51
CA SER A 51 4.81 9.92 14.65
C SER A 51 3.37 9.52 14.31
N LEU A 52 3.11 8.22 14.16
CA LEU A 52 1.77 7.70 13.92
C LEU A 52 0.82 7.80 15.13
N MET A 53 1.34 8.07 16.32
CA MET A 53 0.53 8.29 17.53
C MET A 53 -0.07 9.71 17.63
N GLN A 54 0.29 10.60 16.72
CA GLN A 54 -0.27 11.96 16.68
C GLN A 54 -1.61 11.97 15.94
N ASN A 55 -2.45 12.99 16.25
CA ASN A 55 -3.72 13.19 15.53
C ASN A 55 -3.50 13.41 14.03
N ALA A 56 -2.49 14.16 13.63
CA ALA A 56 -2.04 14.31 12.25
C ALA A 56 -0.93 13.28 11.98
N SER A 57 -1.32 12.05 11.67
CA SER A 57 -0.39 10.97 11.37
C SER A 57 0.25 11.21 9.99
N PRO A 58 1.58 11.36 9.90
CA PRO A 58 2.26 11.61 8.64
C PRO A 58 2.26 10.38 7.73
N ALA A 59 2.44 10.60 6.44
CA ALA A 59 2.64 9.53 5.47
C ALA A 59 3.98 8.81 5.70
N ILE A 60 4.01 7.51 5.42
CA ILE A 60 5.24 6.69 5.35
C ILE A 60 5.35 6.10 3.94
N PRO A 61 5.91 6.87 2.99
CA PRO A 61 5.89 6.50 1.57
C PRO A 61 6.58 5.17 1.27
N ARG A 62 7.68 4.83 1.98
CA ARG A 62 8.41 3.57 1.80
C ARG A 62 7.56 2.32 2.09
N LEU A 63 6.51 2.47 2.90
CA LEU A 63 5.55 1.41 3.23
C LEU A 63 4.20 1.62 2.53
N GLY A 64 4.04 2.67 1.73
CA GLY A 64 2.79 2.99 1.05
C GLY A 64 1.67 3.43 2.00
N ILE A 65 2.03 3.86 3.22
CA ILE A 65 1.09 4.40 4.20
C ILE A 65 0.85 5.87 3.89
N LYS A 66 -0.42 6.24 3.74
CA LYS A 66 -0.84 7.62 3.51
C LYS A 66 -0.95 8.37 4.82
N GLU A 67 -0.84 9.69 4.78
CA GLU A 67 -1.18 10.56 5.90
C GLU A 67 -2.66 10.41 6.27
N TYR A 68 -2.96 10.59 7.55
CA TYR A 68 -4.32 10.56 8.04
C TYR A 68 -4.50 11.53 9.21
N GLU A 69 -5.59 12.29 9.18
CA GLU A 69 -5.98 13.19 10.26
C GLU A 69 -7.05 12.52 11.12
N TRP A 70 -6.70 12.21 12.37
CA TRP A 70 -7.58 11.54 13.33
C TRP A 70 -8.50 12.51 14.07
N TRP A 71 -8.23 13.81 13.99
CA TRP A 71 -8.99 14.80 14.73
C TRP A 71 -10.42 14.86 14.24
N ASN A 72 -11.35 14.60 15.14
CA ASN A 72 -12.78 14.65 14.86
C ASN A 72 -13.54 15.17 16.09
N GLU A 73 -14.63 15.89 15.85
CA GLU A 73 -15.56 16.36 16.85
C GLU A 73 -16.88 15.61 16.64
N ALA A 74 -17.42 15.02 17.69
CA ALA A 74 -18.61 14.19 17.64
C ALA A 74 -19.67 14.60 18.69
N LEU A 75 -19.74 15.89 19.03
CA LEU A 75 -20.71 16.38 20.00
C LEU A 75 -22.16 16.22 19.53
N HIS A 76 -22.41 16.45 18.25
CA HIS A 76 -23.69 16.28 17.57
C HIS A 76 -23.56 15.42 16.29
N GLY A 77 -22.77 14.36 16.35
CA GLY A 77 -22.33 13.57 15.23
C GLY A 77 -20.93 13.96 14.77
N VAL A 78 -20.42 13.27 13.74
CA VAL A 78 -19.08 13.53 13.22
C VAL A 78 -19.08 14.89 12.50
N GLY A 79 -18.41 15.88 13.11
CA GLY A 79 -18.22 17.23 12.57
C GLY A 79 -16.91 17.37 11.79
N ARG A 80 -16.38 18.53 11.68
CA ARG A 80 -15.08 18.98 11.19
C ARG A 80 -14.55 18.45 9.84
N ALA A 81 -14.69 17.17 9.51
CA ALA A 81 -14.14 16.58 8.28
C ALA A 81 -15.19 16.23 7.22
N GLY A 82 -16.41 16.74 7.35
CA GLY A 82 -17.51 16.44 6.41
C GLY A 82 -18.85 16.93 6.91
N LEU A 83 -19.91 16.35 6.38
CA LEU A 83 -21.27 16.62 6.83
C LEU A 83 -21.50 16.01 8.20
N ALA A 84 -21.92 16.84 9.17
CA ALA A 84 -22.28 16.35 10.49
C ALA A 84 -23.61 15.61 10.45
N THR A 85 -23.70 14.48 11.18
CA THR A 85 -24.97 13.82 11.44
C THR A 85 -25.65 14.53 12.60
N VAL A 86 -26.80 15.11 12.37
CA VAL A 86 -27.60 15.72 13.44
C VAL A 86 -28.56 14.65 13.97
N PHE A 87 -28.43 14.29 15.24
CA PHE A 87 -29.39 13.42 15.89
C PHE A 87 -30.66 14.21 16.22
N PRO A 88 -31.86 13.63 16.03
CA PRO A 88 -33.12 14.27 16.37
C PRO A 88 -33.29 14.48 17.89
#